data_4282cfc5f401cf808bd8481c2d7c5124
#
_entry.id   4282cfc5f401cf808bd8481c2d7c5124
#
_cell.length_a   1.000
_cell.length_b   1.000
_cell.length_c   1.000
_cell.angle_alpha   90.00
_cell.angle_beta   90.00
_cell.angle_gamma   90.00
#
_symmetry.space_group_name_H-M   'P 1'
#
loop_
_entity.id
_entity.type
_entity.pdbx_description
1 polymer ?
#
loop_
_entity_poly.entity_id
_entity_poly.type
_entity_poly.pdbx_seq_one_letter_code
_entity_poly.pdbx_strand_id
1 'polypeptide(L)'
;VRKKGKKWYYRFYVEDASGKMVQKEYAGTESKSETEKLLRKALEDYENKKFVAKADSLTVGELLDMWAEEELKTGTLSNGTVENYLGAIRCIKKHPIAGRKLKTVTAEHLQSFLDLLTFGGEFPDGKVRKGYSKDYIHSFSAVLQQSFRFAVFPKQLISFNPMQYIKLKRQAERSEE
;
A
#
# COMPACT_ATOMS: atom_id res chain seq x y z
N VAL A 1 18.32 -30.44 0.16
CA VAL A 1 17.61 -31.74 0.43
C VAL A 1 18.56 -32.77 1.01
N ARG A 2 18.07 -33.65 1.85
CA ARG A 2 18.83 -34.71 2.53
C ARG A 2 18.07 -36.03 2.47
N LYS A 3 18.79 -37.12 2.20
CA LYS A 3 18.19 -38.49 2.22
C LYS A 3 18.14 -39.04 3.63
N LYS A 4 16.98 -39.55 4.03
CA LYS A 4 16.81 -40.32 5.27
C LYS A 4 16.02 -41.61 4.97
N GLY A 5 16.67 -42.76 5.05
CA GLY A 5 16.08 -44.02 4.64
C GLY A 5 15.69 -44.04 3.15
N LYS A 6 14.44 -44.35 2.84
CA LYS A 6 13.92 -44.40 1.46
C LYS A 6 13.48 -43.03 0.92
N LYS A 7 13.30 -42.00 1.78
CA LYS A 7 12.76 -40.70 1.41
C LYS A 7 13.80 -39.60 1.47
N TRP A 8 13.58 -38.56 0.66
CA TRP A 8 14.29 -37.31 0.72
C TRP A 8 13.51 -36.32 1.57
N TYR A 9 14.23 -35.45 2.28
CA TYR A 9 13.71 -34.38 3.10
C TYR A 9 14.28 -33.05 2.64
N TYR A 10 13.48 -31.99 2.75
CA TYR A 10 13.94 -30.63 2.49
C TYR A 10 13.77 -29.80 3.73
N ARG A 11 14.59 -28.78 3.89
CA ARG A 11 14.57 -27.82 4.99
C ARG A 11 14.91 -26.44 4.49
N PHE A 12 14.30 -25.48 5.13
CA PHE A 12 14.56 -24.06 4.92
C PHE A 12 14.26 -23.29 6.19
N TYR A 13 14.72 -22.04 6.23
CA TYR A 13 14.49 -21.15 7.37
C TYR A 13 13.16 -20.45 7.24
N VAL A 14 12.42 -20.40 8.33
CA VAL A 14 11.16 -19.65 8.46
C VAL A 14 11.24 -18.76 9.69
N GLU A 15 10.59 -17.63 9.64
CA GLU A 15 10.47 -16.73 10.77
C GLU A 15 9.37 -17.25 11.71
N ASP A 16 9.67 -17.41 12.99
CA ASP A 16 8.69 -17.80 14.00
C ASP A 16 7.86 -16.59 14.47
N ALA A 17 6.90 -16.80 15.37
CA ALA A 17 6.03 -15.76 15.91
C ALA A 17 6.80 -14.63 16.65
N SER A 18 8.05 -14.89 17.07
CA SER A 18 8.93 -13.89 17.72
C SER A 18 9.83 -13.12 16.76
N GLY A 19 9.75 -13.42 15.45
CA GLY A 19 10.62 -12.83 14.43
C GLY A 19 11.97 -13.52 14.28
N LYS A 20 12.19 -14.65 14.98
CA LYS A 20 13.43 -15.40 14.92
C LYS A 20 13.42 -16.41 13.77
N MET A 21 14.51 -16.47 13.02
CA MET A 21 14.68 -17.48 11.95
C MET A 21 14.96 -18.85 12.53
N VAL A 22 14.06 -19.79 12.30
CA VAL A 22 14.17 -21.20 12.71
C VAL A 22 14.18 -22.12 11.50
N GLN A 23 15.02 -23.14 11.52
CA GLN A 23 15.06 -24.13 10.46
C GLN A 23 13.98 -25.19 10.67
N LYS A 24 13.11 -25.37 9.68
CA LYS A 24 12.11 -26.45 9.66
C LYS A 24 12.43 -27.49 8.60
N GLU A 25 12.20 -28.74 8.90
CA GLU A 25 12.41 -29.88 8.01
C GLU A 25 11.07 -30.50 7.63
N TYR A 26 10.91 -30.82 6.35
CA TYR A 26 9.69 -31.40 5.79
C TYR A 26 10.01 -32.67 5.01
N ALA A 27 9.11 -33.64 5.06
CA ALA A 27 9.22 -34.83 4.26
C ALA A 27 8.96 -34.55 2.79
N GLY A 28 9.83 -35.01 1.93
CA GLY A 28 9.63 -35.02 0.48
C GLY A 28 9.22 -36.42 -0.02
N THR A 29 9.72 -36.78 -1.20
CA THR A 29 9.42 -38.04 -1.89
C THR A 29 10.65 -39.00 -1.88
N GLU A 30 10.51 -40.15 -2.51
CA GLU A 30 11.62 -41.06 -2.75
C GLU A 30 12.58 -40.54 -3.85
N SER A 31 12.12 -39.55 -4.65
CA SER A 31 12.89 -38.90 -5.69
C SER A 31 13.54 -37.61 -5.19
N LYS A 32 14.84 -37.46 -5.42
CA LYS A 32 15.58 -36.24 -5.10
C LYS A 32 15.04 -35.04 -5.91
N SER A 33 14.86 -35.23 -7.21
CA SER A 33 14.40 -34.17 -8.11
C SER A 33 13.00 -33.65 -7.77
N GLU A 34 12.07 -34.53 -7.42
CA GLU A 34 10.74 -34.14 -6.96
C GLU A 34 10.79 -33.41 -5.62
N THR A 35 11.66 -33.85 -4.70
CA THR A 35 11.84 -33.18 -3.41
C THR A 35 12.45 -31.79 -3.58
N GLU A 36 13.34 -31.59 -4.54
CA GLU A 36 13.86 -30.27 -4.90
C GLU A 36 12.80 -29.34 -5.49
N LYS A 37 11.86 -29.88 -6.28
CA LYS A 37 10.69 -29.12 -6.77
C LYS A 37 9.79 -28.70 -5.61
N LEU A 38 9.55 -29.60 -4.65
CA LEU A 38 8.79 -29.29 -3.44
C LEU A 38 9.45 -28.20 -2.61
N LEU A 39 10.79 -28.23 -2.45
CA LEU A 39 11.52 -27.18 -1.76
C LEU A 39 11.36 -25.82 -2.46
N ARG A 40 11.51 -25.76 -3.78
CA ARG A 40 11.33 -24.52 -4.54
C ARG A 40 9.93 -23.94 -4.36
N LYS A 41 8.91 -24.80 -4.50
CA LYS A 41 7.53 -24.40 -4.27
C LYS A 41 7.30 -23.91 -2.83
N ALA A 42 7.84 -24.60 -1.83
CA ALA A 42 7.70 -24.19 -0.43
C ALA A 42 8.39 -22.86 -0.13
N LEU A 43 9.55 -22.58 -0.75
CA LEU A 43 10.22 -21.29 -0.64
C LEU A 43 9.40 -20.18 -1.29
N GLU A 44 8.90 -20.41 -2.49
CA GLU A 44 8.02 -19.46 -3.20
C GLU A 44 6.74 -19.18 -2.41
N ASP A 45 6.08 -20.22 -1.89
CA ASP A 45 4.91 -20.07 -1.01
C ASP A 45 5.23 -19.30 0.26
N TYR A 46 6.40 -19.52 0.86
CA TYR A 46 6.83 -18.80 2.06
C TYR A 46 7.10 -17.32 1.77
N GLU A 47 7.79 -17.01 0.68
CA GLU A 47 8.06 -15.64 0.25
C GLU A 47 6.77 -14.89 -0.08
N ASN A 48 5.84 -15.55 -0.79
CA ASN A 48 4.53 -15.00 -1.11
C ASN A 48 3.69 -14.74 0.15
N LYS A 49 3.67 -15.66 1.11
CA LYS A 49 2.98 -15.46 2.40
C LYS A 49 3.62 -14.35 3.23
N LYS A 50 4.93 -14.27 3.27
CA LYS A 50 5.65 -13.19 3.95
C LYS A 50 5.37 -11.84 3.30
N PHE A 51 5.32 -11.79 1.97
CA PHE A 51 4.95 -10.61 1.20
C PHE A 51 3.50 -10.19 1.50
N VAL A 52 2.55 -11.14 1.50
CA VAL A 52 1.15 -10.90 1.86
C VAL A 52 1.03 -10.40 3.30
N ALA A 53 1.72 -11.01 4.25
CA ALA A 53 1.70 -10.58 5.65
C ALA A 53 2.24 -9.17 5.84
N LYS A 54 3.31 -8.79 5.14
CA LYS A 54 3.85 -7.44 5.14
C LYS A 54 2.90 -6.44 4.49
N ALA A 55 2.24 -6.84 3.40
CA ALA A 55 1.22 -6.03 2.73
C ALA A 55 -0.03 -5.84 3.62
N ASP A 56 -0.41 -6.87 4.40
CA ASP A 56 -1.55 -6.80 5.32
C ASP A 56 -1.35 -5.80 6.45
N SER A 57 -0.11 -5.52 6.85
CA SER A 57 0.20 -4.55 7.90
C SER A 57 0.44 -3.14 7.37
N LEU A 58 0.71 -2.97 6.06
CA LEU A 58 1.07 -1.69 5.45
C LEU A 58 -0.11 -0.71 5.50
N THR A 59 0.19 0.50 5.96
CA THR A 59 -0.79 1.60 6.01
C THR A 59 -0.75 2.47 4.76
N VAL A 60 -1.78 3.28 4.56
CA VAL A 60 -1.80 4.29 3.48
C VAL A 60 -0.65 5.28 3.62
N GLY A 61 -0.34 5.74 4.84
CA GLY A 61 0.77 6.66 5.09
C GLY A 61 2.13 6.07 4.70
N GLU A 62 2.36 4.80 5.02
CA GLU A 62 3.58 4.09 4.64
C GLU A 62 3.67 3.87 3.12
N LEU A 63 2.53 3.62 2.44
CA LEU A 63 2.49 3.56 0.98
C LEU A 63 2.88 4.90 0.35
N LEU A 64 2.36 6.00 0.88
CA LEU A 64 2.68 7.34 0.37
C LEU A 64 4.18 7.66 0.53
N ASP A 65 4.78 7.30 1.66
CA ASP A 65 6.22 7.48 1.89
C ASP A 65 7.05 6.63 0.92
N MET A 66 6.66 5.38 0.73
CA MET A 66 7.32 4.46 -0.21
C MET A 66 7.25 4.97 -1.65
N TRP A 67 6.07 5.39 -2.10
CA TRP A 67 5.88 5.96 -3.42
C TRP A 67 6.67 7.25 -3.61
N ALA A 68 6.70 8.13 -2.60
CA ALA A 68 7.44 9.38 -2.66
C ALA A 68 8.95 9.14 -2.84
N GLU A 69 9.52 8.18 -2.12
CA GLU A 69 10.95 7.86 -2.23
C GLU A 69 11.30 7.14 -3.54
N GLU A 70 10.48 6.22 -4.00
CA GLU A 70 10.82 5.36 -5.14
C GLU A 70 10.43 5.95 -6.50
N GLU A 71 9.35 6.75 -6.58
CA GLU A 71 8.86 7.30 -7.85
C GLU A 71 8.81 8.83 -7.89
N LEU A 72 8.27 9.48 -6.85
CA LEU A 72 8.06 10.92 -6.91
C LEU A 72 9.38 11.70 -6.96
N LYS A 73 10.32 11.40 -6.06
CA LYS A 73 11.60 12.08 -5.97
C LYS A 73 12.60 11.68 -7.06
N THR A 74 12.44 10.50 -7.63
CA THR A 74 13.32 9.98 -8.69
C THR A 74 12.77 10.21 -10.10
N GLY A 75 11.53 10.71 -10.21
CA GLY A 75 10.84 10.92 -11.47
C GLY A 75 11.26 12.20 -12.19
N THR A 76 10.54 12.50 -13.27
CA THR A 76 10.83 13.62 -14.18
C THR A 76 9.98 14.88 -13.93
N LEU A 77 9.19 14.89 -12.83
CA LEU A 77 8.35 16.02 -12.49
C LEU A 77 9.19 17.23 -12.07
N SER A 78 8.66 18.45 -12.34
CA SER A 78 9.31 19.67 -11.90
C SER A 78 9.40 19.74 -10.37
N ASN A 79 10.43 20.42 -9.85
CA ASN A 79 10.62 20.58 -8.41
C ASN A 79 9.38 21.20 -7.72
N GLY A 80 8.71 22.16 -8.35
CA GLY A 80 7.49 22.75 -7.82
C GLY A 80 6.35 21.74 -7.70
N THR A 81 6.20 20.83 -8.66
CA THR A 81 5.20 19.76 -8.60
C THR A 81 5.52 18.76 -7.50
N VAL A 82 6.80 18.39 -7.38
CA VAL A 82 7.26 17.46 -6.32
C VAL A 82 6.98 18.06 -4.94
N GLU A 83 7.33 19.33 -4.70
CA GLU A 83 7.07 20.02 -3.43
C GLU A 83 5.57 20.12 -3.12
N ASN A 84 4.74 20.38 -4.12
CA ASN A 84 3.28 20.42 -3.98
C ASN A 84 2.73 19.04 -3.56
N TYR A 85 3.20 17.98 -4.21
CA TYR A 85 2.79 16.60 -3.87
C TYR A 85 3.29 16.17 -2.49
N LEU A 86 4.51 16.53 -2.11
CA LEU A 86 5.01 16.29 -0.75
C LEU A 86 4.19 17.06 0.30
N GLY A 87 3.74 18.27 -0.03
CA GLY A 87 2.79 19.04 0.77
C GLY A 87 1.46 18.30 0.97
N ALA A 88 0.90 17.77 -0.11
CA ALA A 88 -0.32 16.97 -0.07
C ALA A 88 -0.13 15.70 0.79
N ILE A 89 0.98 15.00 0.65
CA ILE A 89 1.32 13.82 1.47
C ILE A 89 1.35 14.18 2.96
N ARG A 90 2.02 15.28 3.33
CA ARG A 90 2.06 15.75 4.72
C ARG A 90 0.66 16.02 5.29
N CYS A 91 -0.24 16.58 4.49
CA CYS A 91 -1.63 16.80 4.89
C CYS A 91 -2.41 15.49 5.04
N ILE A 92 -2.28 14.57 4.09
CA ILE A 92 -2.94 13.25 4.16
C ILE A 92 -2.48 12.48 5.41
N LYS A 93 -1.18 12.53 5.73
CA LYS A 93 -0.62 11.84 6.91
C LYS A 93 -1.13 12.38 8.26
N LYS A 94 -1.66 13.58 8.30
CA LYS A 94 -2.34 14.13 9.51
C LYS A 94 -3.78 13.63 9.65
N HIS A 95 -4.38 13.06 8.62
CA HIS A 95 -5.72 12.53 8.65
C HIS A 95 -5.73 11.05 9.03
N PRO A 96 -6.76 10.54 9.77
CA PRO A 96 -6.85 9.13 10.17
C PRO A 96 -6.79 8.13 9.01
N ILE A 97 -7.12 8.54 7.79
CA ILE A 97 -7.01 7.69 6.60
C ILE A 97 -5.60 7.15 6.39
N ALA A 98 -4.57 7.91 6.76
CA ALA A 98 -3.17 7.49 6.64
C ALA A 98 -2.83 6.30 7.54
N GLY A 99 -3.49 6.16 8.68
CA GLY A 99 -3.32 5.04 9.61
C GLY A 99 -4.11 3.78 9.23
N ARG A 100 -5.00 3.85 8.22
CA ARG A 100 -5.73 2.67 7.78
C ARG A 100 -4.81 1.70 7.05
N LYS A 101 -5.00 0.42 7.32
CA LYS A 101 -4.31 -0.64 6.59
C LYS A 101 -4.72 -0.60 5.12
N LEU A 102 -3.74 -0.66 4.22
CA LEU A 102 -3.93 -0.53 2.78
C LEU A 102 -5.01 -1.48 2.22
N LYS A 103 -5.05 -2.73 2.70
CA LYS A 103 -6.05 -3.72 2.29
C LYS A 103 -7.47 -3.45 2.78
N THR A 104 -7.65 -2.60 3.79
CA THR A 104 -8.97 -2.25 4.34
C THR A 104 -9.51 -0.94 3.81
N VAL A 105 -8.72 -0.18 3.04
CA VAL A 105 -9.16 1.07 2.44
C VAL A 105 -10.07 0.79 1.25
N THR A 106 -11.23 1.40 1.27
CA THR A 106 -12.23 1.31 0.22
C THR A 106 -12.34 2.61 -0.57
N ALA A 107 -12.98 2.55 -1.74
CA ALA A 107 -13.31 3.74 -2.51
C ALA A 107 -14.18 4.72 -1.69
N GLU A 108 -15.07 4.22 -0.85
CA GLU A 108 -15.92 5.04 0.03
C GLU A 108 -15.10 5.84 1.04
N HIS A 109 -14.09 5.23 1.67
CA HIS A 109 -13.18 5.93 2.59
C HIS A 109 -12.44 7.07 1.89
N LEU A 110 -11.94 6.82 0.69
CA LEU A 110 -11.22 7.81 -0.10
C LEU A 110 -12.14 8.92 -0.63
N GLN A 111 -13.36 8.56 -1.05
CA GLN A 111 -14.36 9.53 -1.48
C GLN A 111 -14.75 10.46 -0.32
N SER A 112 -15.04 9.91 0.86
CA SER A 112 -15.40 10.70 2.04
C SER A 112 -14.26 11.64 2.45
N PHE A 113 -13.02 11.18 2.37
CA PHE A 113 -11.84 12.01 2.63
C PHE A 113 -11.74 13.19 1.64
N LEU A 114 -11.85 12.92 0.35
CA LEU A 114 -11.78 13.97 -0.68
C LEU A 114 -12.98 14.91 -0.64
N ASP A 115 -14.16 14.42 -0.29
CA ASP A 115 -15.35 15.25 -0.08
C ASP A 115 -15.15 16.21 1.10
N LEU A 116 -14.57 15.75 2.22
CA LEU A 116 -14.24 16.61 3.36
C LEU A 116 -13.25 17.72 2.94
N LEU A 117 -12.22 17.38 2.16
CA LEU A 117 -11.28 18.38 1.66
C LEU A 117 -11.94 19.35 0.69
N THR A 118 -12.91 18.92 -0.11
CA THR A 118 -13.59 19.73 -1.13
C THR A 118 -14.58 20.69 -0.50
N PHE A 119 -15.42 20.21 0.40
CA PHE A 119 -16.51 21.01 0.98
C PHE A 119 -16.15 21.63 2.32
N GLY A 120 -15.12 21.14 2.98
CA GLY A 120 -14.80 21.49 4.36
C GLY A 120 -15.76 20.83 5.33
N GLY A 121 -15.68 21.23 6.57
CA GLY A 121 -16.44 20.70 7.69
C GLY A 121 -15.58 20.50 8.91
N GLU A 122 -16.00 19.63 9.80
CA GLU A 122 -15.22 19.26 10.98
C GLU A 122 -14.12 18.26 10.60
N PHE A 123 -12.88 18.65 10.85
CA PHE A 123 -11.70 17.80 10.63
C PHE A 123 -11.42 16.93 11.85
N PRO A 124 -10.63 15.85 11.70
CA PRO A 124 -10.34 14.92 12.79
C PRO A 124 -9.69 15.54 14.03
N ASP A 125 -9.13 16.74 13.91
CA ASP A 125 -8.59 17.51 15.03
C ASP A 125 -9.66 18.38 15.75
N GLY A 126 -10.94 18.18 15.43
CA GLY A 126 -12.08 18.91 15.99
C GLY A 126 -12.25 20.33 15.48
N LYS A 127 -11.44 20.77 14.51
CA LYS A 127 -11.53 22.12 13.93
C LYS A 127 -12.41 22.11 12.68
N VAL A 128 -13.29 23.09 12.61
CA VAL A 128 -14.08 23.34 11.40
C VAL A 128 -13.27 24.21 10.44
N ARG A 129 -13.11 23.77 9.20
CA ARG A 129 -12.37 24.45 8.15
C ARG A 129 -13.18 24.50 6.86
N LYS A 130 -12.89 25.54 6.05
CA LYS A 130 -13.39 25.61 4.67
C LYS A 130 -12.71 24.55 3.80
N GLY A 131 -13.36 24.17 2.70
CA GLY A 131 -12.75 23.33 1.69
C GLY A 131 -11.53 23.99 1.04
N TYR A 132 -10.66 23.16 0.54
CA TYR A 132 -9.48 23.58 -0.21
C TYR A 132 -9.84 24.05 -1.63
N SER A 133 -8.91 24.78 -2.27
CA SER A 133 -9.05 25.16 -3.67
C SER A 133 -9.09 23.93 -4.59
N LYS A 134 -9.71 24.10 -5.77
CA LYS A 134 -9.81 23.05 -6.78
C LYS A 134 -8.44 22.46 -7.14
N ASP A 135 -7.43 23.30 -7.36
CA ASP A 135 -6.10 22.87 -7.76
C ASP A 135 -5.42 22.04 -6.66
N TYR A 136 -5.66 22.41 -5.39
CA TYR A 136 -5.13 21.67 -4.27
C TYR A 136 -5.82 20.29 -4.12
N ILE A 137 -7.14 20.23 -4.34
CA ILE A 137 -7.88 18.95 -4.37
C ILE A 137 -7.36 18.05 -5.50
N HIS A 138 -7.07 18.60 -6.68
CA HIS A 138 -6.45 17.84 -7.76
C HIS A 138 -5.09 17.25 -7.38
N SER A 139 -4.27 18.00 -6.61
CA SER A 139 -2.99 17.48 -6.10
C SER A 139 -3.18 16.30 -5.14
N PHE A 140 -4.13 16.37 -4.22
CA PHE A 140 -4.49 15.24 -3.35
C PHE A 140 -4.94 14.02 -4.14
N SER A 141 -5.83 14.23 -5.10
CA SER A 141 -6.34 13.16 -5.96
C SER A 141 -5.23 12.52 -6.77
N ALA A 142 -4.33 13.31 -7.36
CA ALA A 142 -3.20 12.83 -8.15
C ALA A 142 -2.23 11.99 -7.30
N VAL A 143 -1.89 12.45 -6.10
CA VAL A 143 -1.02 11.73 -5.16
C VAL A 143 -1.62 10.37 -4.80
N LEU A 144 -2.90 10.34 -4.42
CA LEU A 144 -3.60 9.10 -4.10
C LEU A 144 -3.71 8.18 -5.31
N GLN A 145 -4.08 8.70 -6.47
CA GLN A 145 -4.19 7.91 -7.70
C GLN A 145 -2.87 7.24 -8.07
N GLN A 146 -1.77 7.98 -8.03
CA GLN A 146 -0.46 7.47 -8.42
C GLN A 146 0.12 6.51 -7.38
N SER A 147 -0.02 6.80 -6.09
CA SER A 147 0.45 5.91 -5.03
C SER A 147 -0.32 4.58 -4.98
N PHE A 148 -1.63 4.60 -5.15
CA PHE A 148 -2.42 3.36 -5.23
C PHE A 148 -2.15 2.58 -6.52
N ARG A 149 -1.89 3.26 -7.65
CA ARG A 149 -1.43 2.61 -8.88
C ARG A 149 -0.10 1.90 -8.67
N PHE A 150 0.85 2.54 -8.02
CA PHE A 150 2.12 1.96 -7.63
C PHE A 150 1.96 0.76 -6.70
N ALA A 151 0.98 0.77 -5.79
CA ALA A 151 0.64 -0.35 -4.92
C ALA A 151 0.10 -1.55 -5.70
N VAL A 152 -0.64 -1.34 -6.80
CA VAL A 152 -1.11 -2.41 -7.68
C VAL A 152 0.06 -2.97 -8.50
N PHE A 153 0.84 -2.10 -9.11
CA PHE A 153 2.01 -2.44 -9.90
C PHE A 153 3.01 -1.26 -9.91
N PRO A 154 4.31 -1.48 -9.62
CA PRO A 154 5.00 -2.78 -9.53
C PRO A 154 4.95 -3.50 -8.19
N LYS A 155 4.44 -2.87 -7.12
CA LYS A 155 4.54 -3.42 -5.75
C LYS A 155 3.63 -4.62 -5.47
N GLN A 156 2.55 -4.81 -6.23
CA GLN A 156 1.60 -5.92 -6.07
C GLN A 156 1.06 -6.10 -4.63
N LEU A 157 0.85 -4.97 -3.94
CA LEU A 157 0.36 -4.94 -2.56
C LEU A 157 -1.16 -5.08 -2.47
N ILE A 158 -1.86 -4.63 -3.51
CA ILE A 158 -3.31 -4.72 -3.68
C ILE A 158 -3.63 -5.16 -5.12
N SER A 159 -4.82 -5.71 -5.33
CA SER A 159 -5.23 -6.26 -6.62
C SER A 159 -5.83 -5.21 -7.57
N PHE A 160 -6.36 -4.11 -7.03
CA PHE A 160 -6.95 -3.03 -7.83
C PHE A 160 -6.77 -1.68 -7.14
N ASN A 161 -6.84 -0.60 -7.92
CA ASN A 161 -6.74 0.76 -7.41
C ASN A 161 -8.14 1.30 -7.06
N PRO A 162 -8.46 1.51 -5.75
CA PRO A 162 -9.78 2.03 -5.35
C PRO A 162 -10.04 3.45 -5.85
N MET A 163 -8.99 4.21 -6.19
CA MET A 163 -9.13 5.57 -6.72
C MET A 163 -9.81 5.63 -8.09
N GLN A 164 -9.85 4.53 -8.84
CA GLN A 164 -10.55 4.48 -10.14
C GLN A 164 -12.05 4.73 -10.06
N TYR A 165 -12.66 4.55 -8.88
CA TYR A 165 -14.09 4.77 -8.64
C TYR A 165 -14.41 6.15 -8.07
N ILE A 166 -13.38 6.95 -7.79
CA ILE A 166 -13.53 8.27 -7.16
C ILE A 166 -14.00 9.30 -8.18
N LYS A 167 -14.94 10.13 -7.76
CA LYS A 167 -15.43 11.28 -8.51
C LYS A 167 -15.15 12.55 -7.72
N LEU A 168 -14.32 13.44 -8.27
CA LEU A 168 -14.14 14.75 -7.68
C LEU A 168 -15.40 15.58 -7.88
N LYS A 169 -15.97 16.05 -6.79
CA LYS A 169 -17.15 16.91 -6.77
C LYS A 169 -16.71 18.37 -6.92
N ARG A 170 -17.59 19.21 -7.46
CA ARG A 170 -17.39 20.64 -7.55
C ARG A 170 -18.05 21.32 -6.36
N GLN A 171 -17.38 22.29 -5.78
CA GLN A 171 -18.06 23.26 -4.93
C GLN A 171 -19.05 24.03 -5.82
N ALA A 172 -20.28 24.20 -5.34
CA ALA A 172 -21.20 25.12 -5.99
C ALA A 172 -20.55 26.52 -5.98
N GLU A 173 -20.45 27.15 -7.15
CA GLU A 173 -20.08 28.54 -7.21
C GLU A 173 -21.06 29.31 -6.33
N ARG A 174 -20.56 30.01 -5.31
CA ARG A 174 -21.40 30.95 -4.57
C ARG A 174 -21.74 32.04 -5.58
N SER A 175 -23.02 32.12 -5.99
CA SER A 175 -23.55 33.31 -6.59
C SER A 175 -23.27 34.45 -5.60
N GLU A 176 -22.36 35.32 -5.96
CA GLU A 176 -22.23 36.64 -5.33
C GLU A 176 -23.51 37.40 -5.67
N GLU A 177 -24.42 37.49 -4.68
CA GLU A 177 -25.48 38.53 -4.62
C GLU A 177 -24.92 39.74 -3.91
#